data_502ff35c6fe4d47e3df51b9ca7e22764
#
_entry.id   502ff35c6fe4d47e3df51b9ca7e22764
#
_cell.length_a   1.000
_cell.length_b   1.000
_cell.length_c   1.000
_cell.angle_alpha   90.00
_cell.angle_beta   90.00
_cell.angle_gamma   90.00
#
_symmetry.space_group_name_H-M   'P 1'
#
loop_
_entity.id
_entity.type
_entity.pdbx_description
1 polymer ?
#
loop_
_entity_poly.entity_id
_entity_poly.type
_entity_poly.pdbx_seq_one_letter_code
_entity_poly.pdbx_strand_id
1 'polypeptide(L)'
;MLTLGPIDSTVYYAFASAHLQGHGQSIPQEVFEWLFTDLSAHTWYVQSLLNRLYETAHPILSQPFVNETLEEIIEENEVTFQTFLRLISPLQARVLKAIAQEGTVKEIQGKSFLSRYGLGAASSVKTAVKALVEKELLLESEGVYEIYDRFFARYLRQKMSGI
;
A
#
# COMPACT_ATOMS: atom_id res chain seq x y z
N MET A 1 -3.59 -7.99 26.25
CA MET A 1 -3.08 -7.13 25.15
C MET A 1 -4.26 -6.79 24.25
N LEU A 2 -4.69 -5.53 24.24
CA LEU A 2 -5.80 -5.10 23.37
C LEU A 2 -5.26 -5.02 21.94
N THR A 3 -5.66 -5.94 21.09
CA THR A 3 -5.40 -5.85 19.64
C THR A 3 -6.46 -4.92 19.07
N LEU A 4 -6.06 -3.70 18.72
CA LEU A 4 -6.92 -2.79 17.97
C LEU A 4 -7.08 -3.35 16.57
N GLY A 5 -8.28 -3.82 16.22
CA GLY A 5 -8.63 -4.20 14.86
C GLY A 5 -8.67 -2.98 13.92
N PRO A 6 -8.79 -3.20 12.61
CA PRO A 6 -8.94 -2.12 11.66
C PRO A 6 -10.20 -1.29 11.97
N ILE A 7 -10.10 0.02 11.83
CA ILE A 7 -11.25 0.92 12.02
C ILE A 7 -12.26 0.66 10.88
N ASP A 8 -13.54 0.59 11.23
CA ASP A 8 -14.62 0.48 10.25
C ASP A 8 -14.61 1.70 9.31
N SER A 9 -14.66 1.45 8.00
CA SER A 9 -14.56 2.51 6.98
C SER A 9 -15.69 3.54 7.07
N THR A 10 -16.89 3.11 7.46
CA THR A 10 -18.06 3.99 7.60
C THR A 10 -17.87 4.96 8.76
N VAL A 11 -17.39 4.47 9.88
CA VAL A 11 -17.09 5.29 11.08
C VAL A 11 -15.97 6.28 10.77
N TYR A 12 -14.92 5.81 10.09
CA TYR A 12 -13.79 6.68 9.72
C TYR A 12 -14.20 7.73 8.70
N TYR A 13 -15.01 7.36 7.70
CA TYR A 13 -15.57 8.33 6.75
C TYR A 13 -16.38 9.43 7.42
N ALA A 14 -17.28 9.08 8.34
CA ALA A 14 -18.08 10.06 9.06
C ALA A 14 -17.20 11.07 9.82
N PHE A 15 -16.16 10.60 10.49
CA PHE A 15 -15.20 11.44 11.20
C PHE A 15 -14.40 12.33 10.24
N ALA A 16 -13.80 11.75 9.19
CA ALA A 16 -12.98 12.47 8.22
C ALA A 16 -13.80 13.51 7.46
N SER A 17 -15.02 13.14 7.01
CA SER A 17 -15.93 14.03 6.30
C SER A 17 -16.34 15.23 7.15
N ALA A 18 -16.69 15.02 8.42
CA ALA A 18 -17.02 16.11 9.34
C ALA A 18 -15.85 17.08 9.55
N HIS A 19 -14.64 16.54 9.68
CA HIS A 19 -13.44 17.36 9.87
C HIS A 19 -13.11 18.19 8.62
N LEU A 20 -13.19 17.60 7.43
CA LEU A 20 -12.99 18.29 6.16
C LEU A 20 -14.05 19.38 5.92
N GLN A 21 -15.32 19.09 6.23
CA GLN A 21 -16.42 20.07 6.12
C GLN A 21 -16.19 21.29 7.00
N GLY A 22 -15.65 21.11 8.21
CA GLY A 22 -15.26 22.22 9.10
C GLY A 22 -14.20 23.14 8.49
N HIS A 23 -13.47 22.68 7.48
CA HIS A 23 -12.45 23.43 6.73
C HIS A 23 -12.94 23.87 5.32
N GLY A 24 -14.21 23.70 5.01
CA GLY A 24 -14.78 24.06 3.71
C GLY A 24 -14.46 23.07 2.59
N GLN A 25 -14.06 21.86 2.93
CA GLN A 25 -13.74 20.79 1.99
C GLN A 25 -14.78 19.67 2.05
N SER A 26 -14.97 18.95 0.97
CA SER A 26 -15.81 17.76 0.92
C SER A 26 -15.11 16.63 0.17
N ILE A 27 -15.30 15.40 0.65
CA ILE A 27 -14.85 14.17 -0.01
C ILE A 27 -16.08 13.28 -0.27
N PRO A 28 -16.35 12.88 -1.53
CA PRO A 28 -17.39 11.89 -1.81
C PRO A 28 -17.09 10.55 -1.11
N GLN A 29 -18.14 9.86 -0.66
CA GLN A 29 -17.97 8.60 0.06
C GLN A 29 -17.25 7.55 -0.78
N GLU A 30 -17.58 7.43 -2.06
CA GLU A 30 -16.93 6.49 -2.99
C GLU A 30 -15.43 6.78 -3.16
N VAL A 31 -15.02 8.05 -3.10
CA VAL A 31 -13.59 8.44 -3.18
C VAL A 31 -12.88 8.05 -1.89
N PHE A 32 -13.52 8.26 -0.74
CA PHE A 32 -12.96 7.83 0.54
C PHE A 32 -12.82 6.30 0.60
N GLU A 33 -13.83 5.56 0.22
CA GLU A 33 -13.79 4.08 0.20
C GLU A 33 -12.71 3.56 -0.75
N TRP A 34 -12.54 4.20 -1.90
CA TRP A 34 -11.47 3.87 -2.83
C TRP A 34 -10.08 4.08 -2.20
N LEU A 35 -9.78 5.26 -1.65
CA LEU A 35 -8.48 5.53 -1.03
C LEU A 35 -8.22 4.64 0.20
N PHE A 36 -9.27 4.37 0.98
CA PHE A 36 -9.21 3.50 2.15
C PHE A 36 -8.83 2.06 1.76
N THR A 37 -9.43 1.55 0.69
CA THR A 37 -9.12 0.22 0.13
C THR A 37 -7.73 0.18 -0.51
N ASP A 38 -7.35 1.20 -1.28
CA ASP A 38 -6.05 1.27 -1.95
C ASP A 38 -4.88 1.29 -0.95
N LEU A 39 -5.07 1.93 0.20
CA LEU A 39 -4.12 1.95 1.30
C LEU A 39 -4.32 0.80 2.31
N SER A 40 -5.06 -0.24 1.91
CA SER A 40 -5.31 -1.47 2.69
C SER A 40 -5.89 -1.22 4.08
N ALA A 41 -6.77 -0.22 4.21
CA ALA A 41 -7.39 0.18 5.49
C ALA A 41 -6.37 0.54 6.60
N HIS A 42 -5.13 0.86 6.23
CA HIS A 42 -4.10 1.17 7.20
C HIS A 42 -4.20 2.64 7.64
N THR A 43 -4.66 2.83 8.86
CA THR A 43 -5.03 4.14 9.44
C THR A 43 -3.96 5.22 9.27
N TRP A 44 -2.68 4.88 9.51
CA TRP A 44 -1.60 5.86 9.42
C TRP A 44 -1.44 6.41 7.99
N TYR A 45 -1.49 5.55 6.97
CA TYR A 45 -1.36 5.98 5.56
C TYR A 45 -2.58 6.76 5.09
N VAL A 46 -3.78 6.31 5.47
CA VAL A 46 -5.04 7.03 5.19
C VAL A 46 -5.00 8.42 5.82
N GLN A 47 -4.61 8.52 7.10
CA GLN A 47 -4.50 9.80 7.80
C GLN A 47 -3.43 10.70 7.19
N SER A 48 -2.28 10.15 6.80
CA SER A 48 -1.20 10.88 6.13
C SER A 48 -1.68 11.55 4.85
N LEU A 49 -2.43 10.81 4.03
CA LEU A 49 -3.03 11.34 2.80
C LEU A 49 -4.11 12.38 3.11
N LEU A 50 -5.02 12.10 4.05
CA LEU A 50 -6.07 13.05 4.44
C LEU A 50 -5.51 14.36 4.98
N ASN A 51 -4.43 14.32 5.76
CA ASN A 51 -3.75 15.51 6.25
C ASN A 51 -3.17 16.34 5.08
N ARG A 52 -2.53 15.70 4.12
CA ARG A 52 -2.03 16.37 2.92
C ARG A 52 -3.18 17.02 2.13
N LEU A 53 -4.27 16.32 1.93
CA LEU A 53 -5.47 16.84 1.26
C LEU A 53 -6.09 18.02 2.01
N TYR A 54 -6.15 17.94 3.34
CA TYR A 54 -6.62 19.03 4.19
C TYR A 54 -5.82 20.31 3.98
N GLU A 55 -4.49 20.20 3.89
CA GLU A 55 -3.59 21.34 3.67
C GLU A 55 -3.78 22.01 2.31
N THR A 56 -4.31 21.31 1.30
CA THR A 56 -4.53 21.89 -0.03
C THR A 56 -5.65 22.93 -0.06
N ALA A 57 -6.56 22.91 0.92
CA ALA A 57 -7.77 23.71 0.98
C ALA A 57 -8.66 23.60 -0.29
N HIS A 58 -8.49 22.55 -1.09
CA HIS A 58 -9.29 22.33 -2.31
C HIS A 58 -10.72 21.94 -1.93
N PRO A 59 -11.77 22.63 -2.43
CA PRO A 59 -13.13 22.50 -1.90
C PRO A 59 -13.76 21.13 -2.14
N ILE A 60 -13.44 20.45 -3.25
CA ILE A 60 -13.99 19.14 -3.60
C ILE A 60 -12.84 18.17 -3.86
N LEU A 61 -12.67 17.19 -3.00
CA LEU A 61 -11.64 16.16 -3.12
C LEU A 61 -12.13 15.03 -4.04
N SER A 62 -12.10 15.31 -5.35
CA SER A 62 -12.45 14.32 -6.38
C SER A 62 -11.39 13.20 -6.47
N GLN A 63 -11.77 12.05 -7.02
CA GLN A 63 -10.83 10.93 -7.17
C GLN A 63 -9.58 11.28 -7.98
N PRO A 64 -9.65 12.01 -9.11
CA PRO A 64 -8.45 12.44 -9.82
C PRO A 64 -7.53 13.31 -8.95
N PHE A 65 -8.09 14.27 -8.21
CA PHE A 65 -7.32 15.16 -7.33
C PHE A 65 -6.65 14.39 -6.17
N VAL A 66 -7.39 13.48 -5.53
CA VAL A 66 -6.85 12.61 -4.48
C VAL A 66 -5.73 11.71 -5.03
N ASN A 67 -5.92 11.17 -6.24
CA ASN A 67 -4.89 10.35 -6.89
C ASN A 67 -3.64 11.16 -7.20
N GLU A 68 -3.77 12.38 -7.73
CA GLU A 68 -2.63 13.28 -8.00
C GLU A 68 -1.84 13.58 -6.72
N THR A 69 -2.52 13.93 -5.62
CA THR A 69 -1.88 14.15 -4.32
C THR A 69 -1.15 12.91 -3.81
N LEU A 70 -1.72 11.72 -4.03
CA LEU A 70 -1.10 10.45 -3.65
C LEU A 70 0.15 10.17 -4.51
N GLU A 71 0.12 10.49 -5.81
CA GLU A 71 1.30 10.39 -6.68
C GLU A 71 2.43 11.33 -6.23
N GLU A 72 2.12 12.56 -5.84
CA GLU A 72 3.11 13.50 -5.27
C GLU A 72 3.81 12.91 -4.04
N ILE A 73 3.05 12.30 -3.11
CA ILE A 73 3.63 11.63 -1.94
C ILE A 73 4.57 10.50 -2.36
N ILE A 74 4.21 9.73 -3.37
CA ILE A 74 5.04 8.63 -3.89
C ILE A 74 6.30 9.15 -4.55
N GLU A 75 6.21 10.20 -5.35
CA GLU A 75 7.35 10.84 -5.99
C GLU A 75 8.34 11.43 -4.97
N GLU A 76 7.85 12.07 -3.92
CA GLU A 76 8.68 12.57 -2.82
C GLU A 76 9.48 11.45 -2.13
N ASN A 77 8.96 10.22 -2.11
CA ASN A 77 9.59 9.05 -1.50
C ASN A 77 10.37 8.16 -2.49
N GLU A 78 10.41 8.51 -3.76
CA GLU A 78 11.00 7.64 -4.81
C GLU A 78 12.45 7.26 -4.53
N VAL A 79 13.28 8.19 -4.07
CA VAL A 79 14.70 7.92 -3.75
C VAL A 79 14.82 6.87 -2.65
N THR A 80 13.95 6.94 -1.64
CA THR A 80 13.90 5.96 -0.55
C THR A 80 13.50 4.58 -1.08
N PHE A 81 12.47 4.51 -1.92
CA PHE A 81 12.00 3.25 -2.51
C PHE A 81 13.04 2.61 -3.43
N GLN A 82 13.73 3.42 -4.23
CA GLN A 82 14.85 2.94 -5.05
C GLN A 82 16.00 2.41 -4.19
N THR A 83 16.25 3.04 -3.04
CA THR A 83 17.26 2.56 -2.09
C THR A 83 16.88 1.20 -1.54
N PHE A 84 15.62 0.98 -1.16
CA PHE A 84 15.15 -0.35 -0.74
C PHE A 84 15.39 -1.41 -1.82
N LEU A 85 15.08 -1.10 -3.06
CA LEU A 85 15.27 -2.03 -4.18
C LEU A 85 16.74 -2.34 -4.48
N ARG A 86 17.66 -1.41 -4.22
CA ARG A 86 19.11 -1.62 -4.37
C ARG A 86 19.71 -2.53 -3.29
N LEU A 87 19.08 -2.58 -2.11
CA LEU A 87 19.55 -3.37 -0.95
C LEU A 87 19.07 -4.82 -0.94
N ILE A 88 18.34 -5.23 -1.98
CA ILE A 88 17.77 -6.57 -2.08
C ILE A 88 18.20 -7.28 -3.38
N SER A 89 18.11 -8.62 -3.38
CA SER A 89 18.44 -9.41 -4.56
C SER A 89 17.38 -9.28 -5.67
N PRO A 90 17.72 -9.60 -6.94
CA PRO A 90 16.75 -9.61 -8.03
C PRO A 90 15.52 -10.50 -7.76
N LEU A 91 15.69 -11.65 -7.12
CA LEU A 91 14.58 -12.51 -6.73
C LEU A 91 13.68 -11.86 -5.68
N GLN A 92 14.29 -11.25 -4.66
CA GLN A 92 13.56 -10.51 -3.62
C GLN A 92 12.75 -9.36 -4.23
N ALA A 93 13.32 -8.61 -5.17
CA ALA A 93 12.61 -7.55 -5.88
C ALA A 93 11.41 -8.09 -6.67
N ARG A 94 11.56 -9.21 -7.39
CA ARG A 94 10.45 -9.85 -8.11
C ARG A 94 9.36 -10.36 -7.17
N VAL A 95 9.72 -10.92 -6.03
CA VAL A 95 8.76 -11.36 -5.00
C VAL A 95 7.97 -10.18 -4.44
N LEU A 96 8.64 -9.07 -4.07
CA LEU A 96 7.95 -7.86 -3.62
C LEU A 96 6.95 -7.34 -4.65
N LYS A 97 7.37 -7.30 -5.89
CA LYS A 97 6.55 -6.83 -7.01
C LYS A 97 5.31 -7.72 -7.22
N ALA A 98 5.48 -9.04 -7.16
CA ALA A 98 4.38 -10.00 -7.26
C ALA A 98 3.37 -9.82 -6.12
N ILE A 99 3.83 -9.65 -4.88
CA ILE A 99 2.97 -9.40 -3.73
C ILE A 99 2.26 -8.05 -3.86
N ALA A 100 2.93 -7.00 -4.33
CA ALA A 100 2.32 -5.70 -4.56
C ALA A 100 1.18 -5.76 -5.58
N GLN A 101 1.27 -6.59 -6.61
CA GLN A 101 0.22 -6.81 -7.62
C GLN A 101 -1.01 -7.52 -7.04
N GLU A 102 -0.81 -8.51 -6.18
CA GLU A 102 -1.90 -9.25 -5.53
C GLU A 102 -2.52 -8.48 -4.35
N GLY A 103 -1.78 -7.52 -3.77
CA GLY A 103 -2.13 -6.85 -2.53
C GLY A 103 -1.79 -7.69 -1.30
N THR A 104 -2.38 -8.87 -1.16
CA THR A 104 -2.08 -9.86 -0.12
C THR A 104 -1.91 -11.26 -0.71
N VAL A 105 -1.02 -12.06 -0.14
CA VAL A 105 -0.75 -13.43 -0.59
C VAL A 105 -0.77 -14.38 0.59
N LYS A 106 -1.61 -15.44 0.53
CA LYS A 106 -1.66 -16.51 1.54
C LYS A 106 -0.73 -17.65 1.20
N GLU A 107 -0.73 -18.10 -0.07
CA GLU A 107 0.05 -19.24 -0.53
C GLU A 107 1.29 -18.77 -1.30
N ILE A 108 2.23 -18.11 -0.60
CA ILE A 108 3.43 -17.51 -1.19
C ILE A 108 4.31 -18.52 -1.95
N GLN A 109 4.22 -19.81 -1.62
CA GLN A 109 4.93 -20.93 -2.28
C GLN A 109 4.00 -21.74 -3.18
N GLY A 110 2.76 -21.31 -3.34
CA GLY A 110 1.77 -21.99 -4.17
C GLY A 110 2.18 -22.00 -5.64
N LYS A 111 2.03 -23.16 -6.30
CA LYS A 111 2.41 -23.34 -7.70
C LYS A 111 1.80 -22.29 -8.63
N SER A 112 0.55 -21.91 -8.39
CA SER A 112 -0.15 -20.90 -9.19
C SER A 112 0.52 -19.53 -9.08
N PHE A 113 0.86 -19.08 -7.87
CA PHE A 113 1.54 -17.82 -7.64
C PHE A 113 2.95 -17.81 -8.25
N LEU A 114 3.74 -18.87 -7.99
CA LEU A 114 5.09 -19.01 -8.51
C LEU A 114 5.12 -18.98 -10.05
N SER A 115 4.19 -19.71 -10.68
CA SER A 115 4.09 -19.78 -12.15
C SER A 115 3.62 -18.46 -12.75
N ARG A 116 2.62 -17.80 -12.15
CA ARG A 116 2.07 -16.53 -12.65
C ARG A 116 3.13 -15.45 -12.73
N TYR A 117 4.03 -15.39 -11.75
CA TYR A 117 5.06 -14.35 -11.65
C TYR A 117 6.47 -14.82 -12.03
N GLY A 118 6.62 -16.05 -12.52
CA GLY A 118 7.91 -16.59 -12.94
C GLY A 118 8.97 -16.59 -11.85
N LEU A 119 8.59 -16.88 -10.59
CA LEU A 119 9.46 -16.74 -9.44
C LEU A 119 10.45 -17.91 -9.24
N GLY A 120 10.25 -19.01 -9.96
CA GLY A 120 11.13 -20.18 -9.89
C GLY A 120 10.80 -21.12 -8.73
N ALA A 121 11.84 -21.68 -8.10
CA ALA A 121 11.66 -22.72 -7.09
C ALA A 121 11.06 -22.19 -5.78
N ALA A 122 10.11 -22.93 -5.21
CA ALA A 122 9.44 -22.59 -3.94
C ALA A 122 10.41 -22.41 -2.78
N SER A 123 11.48 -23.21 -2.70
CA SER A 123 12.52 -23.08 -1.67
C SER A 123 13.28 -21.75 -1.74
N SER A 124 13.60 -21.30 -2.96
CA SER A 124 14.27 -20.02 -3.17
C SER A 124 13.36 -18.84 -2.80
N VAL A 125 12.07 -18.93 -3.14
CA VAL A 125 11.06 -17.92 -2.77
C VAL A 125 10.88 -17.89 -1.25
N LYS A 126 10.84 -19.04 -0.57
CA LYS A 126 10.76 -19.10 0.90
C LYS A 126 11.92 -18.35 1.56
N THR A 127 13.14 -18.58 1.07
CA THR A 127 14.34 -17.89 1.58
C THR A 127 14.27 -16.38 1.32
N ALA A 128 13.84 -15.97 0.11
CA ALA A 128 13.66 -14.56 -0.24
C ALA A 128 12.63 -13.88 0.64
N VAL A 129 11.47 -14.50 0.87
CA VAL A 129 10.38 -13.99 1.72
C VAL A 129 10.86 -13.80 3.16
N LYS A 130 11.56 -14.80 3.73
CA LYS A 130 12.13 -14.70 5.08
C LYS A 130 13.04 -13.47 5.22
N ALA A 131 13.95 -13.29 4.28
CA ALA A 131 14.85 -12.13 4.27
C ALA A 131 14.10 -10.79 4.12
N LEU A 132 13.02 -10.75 3.34
CA LEU A 132 12.19 -9.55 3.17
C LEU A 132 11.40 -9.20 4.44
N VAL A 133 10.91 -10.19 5.18
CA VAL A 133 10.27 -10.00 6.48
C VAL A 133 11.29 -9.49 7.51
N GLU A 134 12.49 -10.09 7.56
CA GLU A 134 13.58 -9.64 8.44
C GLU A 134 14.03 -8.20 8.14
N LYS A 135 13.92 -7.76 6.90
CA LYS A 135 14.21 -6.38 6.47
C LYS A 135 13.02 -5.41 6.65
N GLU A 136 11.92 -5.89 7.20
CA GLU A 136 10.68 -5.10 7.37
C GLU A 136 10.11 -4.52 6.06
N LEU A 137 10.37 -5.17 4.92
CA LEU A 137 9.77 -4.84 3.63
C LEU A 137 8.47 -5.62 3.39
N LEU A 138 8.33 -6.78 4.04
CA LEU A 138 7.09 -7.56 4.09
C LEU A 138 6.60 -7.69 5.53
N LEU A 139 5.29 -7.63 5.67
CA LEU A 139 4.57 -8.02 6.88
C LEU A 139 4.00 -9.43 6.67
N GLU A 140 4.18 -10.30 7.66
CA GLU A 140 3.53 -11.60 7.73
C GLU A 140 2.62 -11.62 8.96
N SER A 141 1.35 -11.93 8.75
CA SER A 141 0.37 -12.08 9.80
C SER A 141 -0.56 -13.25 9.49
N GLU A 142 -0.57 -14.26 10.37
CA GLU A 142 -1.42 -15.45 10.22
C GLU A 142 -1.28 -16.15 8.85
N GLY A 143 -0.06 -16.19 8.32
CA GLY A 143 0.23 -16.79 7.01
C GLY A 143 -0.15 -15.93 5.81
N VAL A 144 -0.55 -14.68 6.03
CA VAL A 144 -0.82 -13.70 4.98
C VAL A 144 0.36 -12.74 4.86
N TYR A 145 0.85 -12.56 3.66
CA TYR A 145 1.97 -11.67 3.32
C TYR A 145 1.48 -10.45 2.57
N GLU A 146 1.98 -9.28 2.95
CA GLU A 146 1.70 -8.01 2.29
C GLU A 146 2.91 -7.08 2.38
N ILE A 147 3.00 -6.07 1.51
CA ILE A 147 4.05 -5.05 1.60
C ILE A 147 3.83 -4.23 2.87
N TYR A 148 4.90 -4.05 3.66
CA TYR A 148 4.81 -3.32 4.92
C TYR A 148 4.39 -1.85 4.71
N ASP A 149 5.06 -1.13 3.82
CA ASP A 149 4.77 0.27 3.48
C ASP A 149 3.75 0.35 2.33
N ARG A 150 2.60 0.98 2.57
CA ARG A 150 1.50 1.07 1.59
C ARG A 150 1.81 2.00 0.43
N PHE A 151 2.59 3.05 0.64
CA PHE A 151 3.07 3.91 -0.44
C PHE A 151 4.09 3.19 -1.31
N PHE A 152 4.98 2.42 -0.70
CA PHE A 152 5.90 1.55 -1.43
C PHE A 152 5.18 0.47 -2.24
N ALA A 153 4.13 -0.14 -1.69
CA ALA A 153 3.29 -1.11 -2.41
C ALA A 153 2.70 -0.49 -3.69
N ARG A 154 2.18 0.74 -3.58
CA ARG A 154 1.66 1.47 -4.74
C ARG A 154 2.75 1.82 -5.75
N TYR A 155 3.90 2.30 -5.30
CA TYR A 155 5.06 2.54 -6.14
C TYR A 155 5.46 1.29 -6.95
N LEU A 156 5.54 0.13 -6.30
CA LEU A 156 5.85 -1.14 -6.96
C LEU A 156 4.80 -1.53 -8.02
N ARG A 157 3.51 -1.34 -7.75
CA ARG A 157 2.45 -1.61 -8.72
C ARG A 157 2.58 -0.76 -9.98
N GLN A 158 2.90 0.52 -9.81
CA GLN A 158 2.97 1.48 -10.91
C GLN A 158 4.21 1.28 -11.81
N LYS A 159 5.38 1.15 -11.21
CA LYS A 159 6.65 1.00 -11.95
C LYS A 159 6.77 -0.35 -12.66
N MET A 160 5.81 -1.26 -12.48
CA MET A 160 5.82 -2.57 -13.12
C MET A 160 4.81 -2.75 -14.24
N SER A 161 3.93 -1.80 -14.45
CA SER A 161 3.00 -1.84 -15.59
C SER A 161 3.70 -1.61 -16.94
N GLY A 162 5.03 -1.47 -16.96
CA GLY A 162 5.86 -1.17 -18.12
C GLY A 162 6.97 -2.18 -18.45
N ILE A 163 6.89 -3.43 -17.93
CA ILE A 163 7.82 -4.51 -18.33
C ILE A 163 7.02 -5.75 -18.70
#